data_ad3f1dc06108e236f2328525576d2c7f
#
_entry.id   ad3f1dc06108e236f2328525576d2c7f
#
_cell.length_a   1.000
_cell.length_b   1.000
_cell.length_c   1.000
_cell.angle_alpha   90.00
_cell.angle_beta   90.00
_cell.angle_gamma   90.00
#
_symmetry.space_group_name_H-M   'P 1'
#
loop_
_entity.id
_entity.type
_entity.pdbx_description
1 polymer ?
#
loop_
_entity_poly.entity_id
_entity_poly.type
_entity_poly.pdbx_seq_one_letter_code
_entity_poly.pdbx_strand_id
1 'polypeptide(L)'
;MLFAAANPFLFQTGVVMGEMFDMLKNFRWLLDLLDICLVAYIIYRIILLIKGTRAVQMLLGLAVLLILYVASQVGGLYTLHWLLDNFLSSIILVIVVLFQNDIRRALIHVGRNPFFADLSYQEETEVMDELVKACVNMASKRIGALIVVERETGLKDFLEVGVEIDAKVSSDLITSIFLPYSPIHDGALVIQQGRLKRAGCFLPLSQNPDISKTLGTRHRAAIGLTELVDAVAIVVSEETGKISVVVGGRLTRDLDSTSLKRVLKRLFEPRIVKKKKK
;
A
#
# COMPACT_ATOMS: atom_id res chain seq x y z
N MET A 1 52.14 -66.07 17.94
CA MET A 1 51.42 -65.31 18.98
C MET A 1 51.83 -63.87 18.85
N LEU A 2 50.98 -63.07 18.19
CA LEU A 2 51.10 -61.64 18.22
C LEU A 2 49.67 -61.06 18.28
N PHE A 3 49.32 -60.58 19.43
CA PHE A 3 48.05 -59.92 19.74
C PHE A 3 47.94 -58.61 18.96
N ALA A 4 46.93 -58.48 18.10
CA ALA A 4 46.54 -57.23 17.54
C ALA A 4 45.70 -56.46 18.61
N ALA A 5 46.30 -55.48 19.25
CA ALA A 5 45.64 -54.55 20.12
C ALA A 5 44.71 -53.66 19.26
N ALA A 6 43.40 -53.93 19.28
CA ALA A 6 42.40 -53.09 18.70
C ALA A 6 42.40 -51.73 19.45
N ASN A 7 42.67 -50.67 18.72
CA ASN A 7 42.79 -49.30 19.21
C ASN A 7 41.42 -48.79 19.70
N PRO A 8 41.17 -48.59 21.01
CA PRO A 8 39.87 -48.15 21.53
C PRO A 8 39.45 -46.76 21.04
N PHE A 9 40.39 -45.99 20.48
CA PHE A 9 40.16 -44.65 19.95
C PHE A 9 39.33 -44.64 18.68
N LEU A 10 39.35 -45.69 17.84
CA LEU A 10 38.55 -45.76 16.60
C LEU A 10 37.11 -46.15 16.87
N PHE A 11 36.80 -46.76 18.02
CA PHE A 11 35.42 -47.11 18.37
C PHE A 11 34.68 -45.90 18.96
N GLN A 12 35.37 -45.04 19.65
CA GLN A 12 34.76 -43.80 20.23
C GLN A 12 34.45 -42.74 19.18
N THR A 13 35.27 -42.62 18.12
CA THR A 13 35.01 -41.67 17.01
C THR A 13 33.81 -42.08 16.17
N GLY A 14 33.50 -43.37 16.01
CA GLY A 14 32.32 -43.86 15.27
C GLY A 14 31.00 -43.57 15.99
N VAL A 15 30.99 -43.69 17.31
CA VAL A 15 29.79 -43.43 18.14
C VAL A 15 29.47 -41.92 18.16
N VAL A 16 30.47 -41.07 18.36
CA VAL A 16 30.28 -39.61 18.35
C VAL A 16 29.83 -39.10 16.97
N MET A 17 30.34 -39.72 15.89
CA MET A 17 29.89 -39.36 14.52
C MET A 17 28.46 -39.84 14.22
N GLY A 18 28.05 -40.97 14.80
CA GLY A 18 26.66 -41.46 14.73
C GLY A 18 25.69 -40.54 15.45
N GLU A 19 25.99 -40.14 16.67
CA GLU A 19 25.16 -39.22 17.45
C GLU A 19 25.07 -37.82 16.79
N MET A 20 26.16 -37.36 16.20
CA MET A 20 26.16 -36.09 15.43
C MET A 20 25.31 -36.19 14.15
N PHE A 21 25.29 -37.35 13.48
CA PHE A 21 24.43 -37.60 12.31
C PHE A 21 22.95 -37.70 12.68
N ASP A 22 22.61 -38.26 13.83
CA ASP A 22 21.24 -38.32 14.34
C ASP A 22 20.76 -36.96 14.86
N MET A 23 21.61 -36.14 15.45
CA MET A 23 21.33 -34.74 15.75
C MET A 23 21.08 -33.91 14.48
N LEU A 24 21.87 -34.14 13.42
CA LEU A 24 21.68 -33.49 12.11
C LEU A 24 20.38 -33.92 11.42
N LYS A 25 19.95 -35.18 11.57
CA LYS A 25 18.65 -35.67 11.10
C LYS A 25 17.48 -35.01 11.83
N ASN A 26 17.57 -34.88 13.16
CA ASN A 26 16.59 -34.15 13.97
C ASN A 26 16.54 -32.66 13.62
N PHE A 27 17.68 -32.07 13.25
CA PHE A 27 17.74 -30.67 12.82
C PHE A 27 17.12 -30.46 11.41
N ARG A 28 17.25 -31.42 10.49
CA ARG A 28 16.60 -31.37 9.18
C ARG A 28 15.09 -31.33 9.28
N TRP A 29 14.48 -32.11 10.19
CA TRP A 29 13.04 -32.04 10.43
C TRP A 29 12.58 -30.66 10.91
N LEU A 30 13.38 -29.99 11.75
CA LEU A 30 13.12 -28.62 12.20
C LEU A 30 13.22 -27.61 11.04
N LEU A 31 14.19 -27.80 10.14
CA LEU A 31 14.35 -26.99 8.93
C LEU A 31 13.18 -27.19 7.95
N ASP A 32 12.74 -28.43 7.75
CA ASP A 32 11.60 -28.76 6.90
C ASP A 32 10.29 -28.14 7.46
N LEU A 33 10.11 -28.18 8.78
CA LEU A 33 8.96 -27.55 9.45
C LEU A 33 9.02 -26.03 9.32
N LEU A 34 10.20 -25.44 9.44
CA LEU A 34 10.41 -24.00 9.31
C LEU A 34 10.16 -23.53 7.87
N ASP A 35 10.56 -24.34 6.86
CA ASP A 35 10.32 -24.08 5.45
C ASP A 35 8.82 -24.09 5.14
N ILE A 36 8.09 -25.11 5.60
CA ILE A 36 6.62 -25.18 5.46
C ILE A 36 5.94 -23.98 6.14
N CYS A 37 6.36 -23.60 7.35
CA CYS A 37 5.83 -22.46 8.06
C CYS A 37 6.12 -21.14 7.35
N LEU A 38 7.33 -20.99 6.77
CA LEU A 38 7.72 -19.81 6.02
C LEU A 38 6.88 -19.67 4.75
N VAL A 39 6.73 -20.75 3.98
CA VAL A 39 5.90 -20.77 2.77
C VAL A 39 4.43 -20.48 3.12
N ALA A 40 3.89 -21.14 4.14
CA ALA A 40 2.53 -20.89 4.62
C ALA A 40 2.33 -19.43 5.05
N TYR A 41 3.31 -18.83 5.74
CA TYR A 41 3.27 -17.42 6.13
C TYR A 41 3.31 -16.49 4.93
N ILE A 42 4.13 -16.76 3.93
CA ILE A 42 4.21 -15.98 2.69
C ILE A 42 2.86 -16.04 1.94
N ILE A 43 2.31 -17.25 1.76
CA ILE A 43 1.01 -17.46 1.11
C ILE A 43 -0.10 -16.73 1.89
N TYR A 44 -0.13 -16.84 3.22
CA TYR A 44 -1.08 -16.13 4.07
C TYR A 44 -0.98 -14.61 3.88
N ARG A 45 0.24 -14.07 3.82
CA ARG A 45 0.47 -12.64 3.59
C ARG A 45 -0.01 -12.18 2.22
N ILE A 46 0.24 -12.99 1.18
CA ILE A 46 -0.24 -12.71 -0.18
C ILE A 46 -1.77 -12.69 -0.21
N ILE A 47 -2.43 -13.69 0.38
CA ILE A 47 -3.91 -13.75 0.44
C ILE A 47 -4.48 -12.54 1.19
N LEU A 48 -3.84 -12.12 2.28
CA LEU A 48 -4.30 -10.95 3.06
C LEU A 48 -4.17 -9.64 2.28
N LEU A 49 -3.15 -9.52 1.43
CA LEU A 49 -2.87 -8.37 0.58
C LEU A 49 -3.91 -8.24 -0.55
N ILE A 50 -4.38 -9.38 -1.06
CA ILE A 50 -5.33 -9.47 -2.16
C ILE A 50 -6.78 -9.31 -1.66
N LYS A 51 -7.07 -9.66 -0.40
CA LYS A 51 -8.41 -9.63 0.18
C LYS A 51 -9.02 -8.23 0.18
N GLY A 52 -10.14 -8.08 -0.55
CA GLY A 52 -10.87 -6.81 -0.67
C GLY A 52 -10.43 -5.91 -1.83
N THR A 53 -9.60 -6.41 -2.74
CA THR A 53 -9.19 -5.71 -3.95
C THR A 53 -9.89 -6.26 -5.20
N ARG A 54 -9.92 -5.48 -6.28
CA ARG A 54 -10.39 -5.95 -7.60
C ARG A 54 -9.58 -7.15 -8.11
N ALA A 55 -8.37 -7.36 -7.60
CA ALA A 55 -7.51 -8.49 -7.92
C ALA A 55 -8.16 -9.85 -7.60
N VAL A 56 -9.01 -9.95 -6.56
CA VAL A 56 -9.74 -11.19 -6.25
C VAL A 56 -10.68 -11.59 -7.38
N GLN A 57 -11.39 -10.63 -7.96
CA GLN A 57 -12.32 -10.88 -9.06
C GLN A 57 -11.58 -11.32 -10.32
N MET A 58 -10.41 -10.71 -10.60
CA MET A 58 -9.55 -11.10 -11.72
C MET A 58 -8.95 -12.50 -11.54
N LEU A 59 -8.51 -12.86 -10.33
CA LEU A 59 -8.01 -14.20 -10.01
C LEU A 59 -9.10 -15.26 -10.13
N LEU A 60 -10.35 -14.95 -9.73
CA LEU A 60 -11.49 -15.84 -9.93
C LEU A 60 -11.77 -16.07 -11.42
N GLY A 61 -11.73 -15.02 -12.24
CA GLY A 61 -11.86 -15.14 -13.70
C GLY A 61 -10.77 -16.02 -14.32
N LEU A 62 -9.52 -15.85 -13.86
CA LEU A 62 -8.40 -16.68 -14.29
C LEU A 62 -8.54 -18.15 -13.87
N ALA A 63 -9.03 -18.38 -12.63
CA ALA A 63 -9.29 -19.74 -12.14
C ALA A 63 -10.37 -20.46 -12.97
N VAL A 64 -11.44 -19.74 -13.37
CA VAL A 64 -12.48 -20.29 -14.27
C VAL A 64 -11.88 -20.67 -15.63
N LEU A 65 -11.02 -19.85 -16.22
CA LEU A 65 -10.34 -20.17 -17.48
C LEU A 65 -9.45 -21.39 -17.35
N LEU A 66 -8.74 -21.55 -16.24
CA LEU A 66 -7.89 -22.71 -15.97
C LEU A 66 -8.72 -23.99 -15.81
N ILE A 67 -9.86 -23.91 -15.13
CA ILE A 67 -10.80 -25.04 -15.00
C ILE A 67 -11.36 -25.44 -16.36
N LEU A 68 -11.75 -24.47 -17.19
CA LEU A 68 -12.20 -24.73 -18.56
C LEU A 68 -11.12 -25.38 -19.43
N TYR A 69 -9.87 -24.96 -19.27
CA TYR A 69 -8.73 -25.56 -19.97
C TYR A 69 -8.56 -27.03 -19.60
N VAL A 70 -8.54 -27.37 -18.31
CA VAL A 70 -8.44 -28.74 -17.83
C VAL A 70 -9.66 -29.57 -18.27
N ALA A 71 -10.86 -29.01 -18.17
CA ALA A 71 -12.10 -29.68 -18.59
C ALA A 71 -12.12 -29.95 -20.08
N SER A 72 -11.60 -29.05 -20.92
CA SER A 72 -11.49 -29.25 -22.38
C SER A 72 -10.53 -30.38 -22.76
N GLN A 73 -9.43 -30.49 -21.99
CA GLN A 73 -8.46 -31.54 -22.16
C GLN A 73 -9.05 -32.93 -21.82
N VAL A 74 -9.71 -33.04 -20.66
CA VAL A 74 -10.34 -34.27 -20.19
C VAL A 74 -11.54 -34.68 -21.07
N GLY A 75 -12.32 -33.65 -21.50
CA GLY A 75 -13.52 -33.86 -22.34
C GLY A 75 -13.25 -34.11 -23.84
N GLY A 76 -11.98 -34.09 -24.27
CA GLY A 76 -11.61 -34.29 -25.67
C GLY A 76 -12.09 -33.21 -26.63
N LEU A 77 -12.32 -31.99 -26.11
CA LEU A 77 -12.80 -30.85 -26.89
C LEU A 77 -11.63 -30.17 -27.62
N TYR A 78 -11.16 -30.75 -28.73
CA TYR A 78 -9.97 -30.32 -29.43
C TYR A 78 -9.97 -28.84 -29.84
N THR A 79 -11.07 -28.33 -30.36
CA THR A 79 -11.16 -26.93 -30.81
C THR A 79 -11.08 -25.96 -29.65
N LEU A 80 -11.80 -26.22 -28.55
CA LEU A 80 -11.77 -25.41 -27.35
C LEU A 80 -10.41 -25.44 -26.67
N HIS A 81 -9.80 -26.63 -26.60
CA HIS A 81 -8.47 -26.81 -26.04
C HIS A 81 -7.42 -26.01 -26.81
N TRP A 82 -7.43 -26.10 -28.16
CA TRP A 82 -6.52 -25.35 -29.03
C TRP A 82 -6.67 -23.82 -28.85
N LEU A 83 -7.93 -23.34 -28.77
CA LEU A 83 -8.22 -21.92 -28.56
C LEU A 83 -7.68 -21.44 -27.20
N LEU A 84 -7.94 -22.22 -26.13
CA LEU A 84 -7.50 -21.89 -24.79
C LEU A 84 -5.97 -21.99 -24.65
N ASP A 85 -5.32 -22.92 -25.32
CA ASP A 85 -3.86 -23.08 -25.31
C ASP A 85 -3.16 -21.86 -25.92
N ASN A 86 -3.64 -21.38 -27.07
CA ASN A 86 -3.15 -20.14 -27.69
C ASN A 86 -3.41 -18.92 -26.83
N PHE A 87 -4.54 -18.85 -26.14
CA PHE A 87 -4.88 -17.75 -25.25
C PHE A 87 -4.02 -17.78 -23.98
N LEU A 88 -3.86 -18.95 -23.36
CA LEU A 88 -3.08 -19.14 -22.14
C LEU A 88 -1.58 -18.93 -22.36
N SER A 89 -1.04 -19.24 -23.55
CA SER A 89 0.35 -18.94 -23.87
C SER A 89 0.68 -17.45 -23.80
N SER A 90 -0.31 -16.58 -24.08
CA SER A 90 -0.18 -15.12 -24.00
C SER A 90 -0.62 -14.54 -22.64
N ILE A 91 -1.20 -15.36 -21.75
CA ILE A 91 -1.83 -14.89 -20.52
C ILE A 91 -0.85 -14.25 -19.54
N ILE A 92 0.41 -14.68 -19.56
CA ILE A 92 1.47 -14.10 -18.72
C ILE A 92 1.63 -12.61 -19.03
N LEU A 93 1.64 -12.23 -20.31
CA LEU A 93 1.71 -10.85 -20.73
C LEU A 93 0.48 -10.07 -20.27
N VAL A 94 -0.72 -10.65 -20.42
CA VAL A 94 -1.97 -10.06 -20.00
C VAL A 94 -2.00 -9.85 -18.48
N ILE A 95 -1.54 -10.83 -17.70
CA ILE A 95 -1.43 -10.74 -16.24
C ILE A 95 -0.48 -9.61 -15.85
N VAL A 96 0.71 -9.52 -16.46
CA VAL A 96 1.68 -8.46 -16.15
C VAL A 96 1.08 -7.08 -16.42
N VAL A 97 0.37 -6.91 -17.53
CA VAL A 97 -0.30 -5.63 -17.88
C VAL A 97 -1.45 -5.32 -16.91
N LEU A 98 -2.29 -6.30 -16.57
CA LEU A 98 -3.41 -6.10 -15.65
C LEU A 98 -2.94 -5.77 -14.22
N PHE A 99 -1.88 -6.42 -13.75
CA PHE A 99 -1.33 -6.24 -12.41
C PHE A 99 -0.15 -5.28 -12.35
N GLN A 100 0.14 -4.53 -13.43
CA GLN A 100 1.25 -3.60 -13.51
C GLN A 100 1.30 -2.65 -12.29
N ASN A 101 0.15 -2.07 -11.93
CA ASN A 101 0.07 -1.14 -10.80
C ASN A 101 0.28 -1.83 -9.45
N ASP A 102 -0.23 -3.05 -9.29
CA ASP A 102 -0.08 -3.81 -8.04
C ASP A 102 1.36 -4.33 -7.88
N ILE A 103 1.97 -4.80 -8.97
CA ILE A 103 3.40 -5.21 -9.02
C ILE A 103 4.29 -4.00 -8.71
N ARG A 104 4.03 -2.83 -9.32
CA ARG A 104 4.78 -1.59 -9.05
C ARG A 104 4.71 -1.21 -7.57
N ARG A 105 3.50 -1.25 -6.96
CA ARG A 105 3.31 -0.99 -5.53
C ARG A 105 4.07 -1.98 -4.64
N ALA A 106 3.99 -3.27 -4.94
CA ALA A 106 4.69 -4.30 -4.19
C ALA A 106 6.21 -4.13 -4.24
N LEU A 107 6.77 -3.84 -5.42
CA LEU A 107 8.20 -3.63 -5.61
C LEU A 107 8.70 -2.36 -4.87
N ILE A 108 7.93 -1.27 -4.90
CA ILE A 108 8.24 -0.05 -4.15
C ILE A 108 8.26 -0.35 -2.65
N HIS A 109 7.30 -1.14 -2.16
CA HIS A 109 7.23 -1.49 -0.74
C HIS A 109 8.41 -2.36 -0.26
N VAL A 110 8.90 -3.27 -1.12
CA VAL A 110 10.07 -4.11 -0.83
C VAL A 110 11.39 -3.33 -0.93
N GLY A 111 11.46 -2.37 -1.88
CA GLY A 111 12.68 -1.58 -2.13
C GLY A 111 12.95 -0.46 -1.12
N ARG A 112 12.09 -0.28 -0.13
CA ARG A 112 12.24 0.77 0.88
C ARG A 112 13.35 0.46 1.86
N ASN A 113 14.34 1.33 1.88
CA ASN A 113 15.37 1.36 2.90
C ASN A 113 14.84 2.16 4.12
N PRO A 114 14.68 1.55 5.31
CA PRO A 114 14.19 2.27 6.50
C PRO A 114 15.17 3.33 7.04
N PHE A 115 16.35 3.45 6.43
CA PHE A 115 17.42 4.36 6.87
C PHE A 115 17.23 5.84 6.48
N PHE A 116 16.23 6.18 5.63
CA PHE A 116 16.00 7.56 5.19
C PHE A 116 14.73 8.22 5.79
N ALA A 117 14.11 7.61 6.79
CA ALA A 117 12.91 8.13 7.44
C ALA A 117 13.25 8.91 8.73
N ASP A 118 14.14 9.89 8.65
CA ASP A 118 14.49 10.74 9.79
C ASP A 118 14.01 12.18 9.58
N LEU A 119 12.69 12.36 9.53
CA LEU A 119 12.07 13.62 9.93
C LEU A 119 11.83 13.53 11.44
N SER A 120 12.31 14.49 12.19
CA SER A 120 12.17 14.47 13.65
C SER A 120 10.67 14.45 14.00
N TYR A 121 10.27 13.59 14.90
CA TYR A 121 8.88 13.41 15.40
C TYR A 121 8.19 14.74 15.80
N GLN A 122 8.98 15.76 16.16
CA GLN A 122 8.49 17.10 16.49
C GLN A 122 8.02 17.87 15.24
N GLU A 123 8.76 17.83 14.14
CA GLU A 123 8.38 18.50 12.88
C GLU A 123 7.12 17.91 12.27
N GLU A 124 6.95 16.59 12.33
CA GLU A 124 5.72 15.93 11.86
C GLU A 124 4.49 16.35 12.68
N THR A 125 4.64 16.53 13.98
CA THR A 125 3.54 16.96 14.85
C THR A 125 3.11 18.40 14.56
N GLU A 126 4.06 19.31 14.33
CA GLU A 126 3.76 20.70 13.95
C GLU A 126 3.04 20.79 12.61
N VAL A 127 3.49 20.03 11.61
CA VAL A 127 2.83 19.96 10.29
C VAL A 127 1.38 19.47 10.42
N MET A 128 1.14 18.45 11.24
CA MET A 128 -0.22 17.94 11.46
C MET A 128 -1.12 18.96 12.14
N ASP A 129 -0.60 19.70 13.14
CA ASP A 129 -1.38 20.68 13.87
C ASP A 129 -1.75 21.88 12.99
N GLU A 130 -0.83 22.38 12.18
CA GLU A 130 -1.10 23.43 11.19
C GLU A 130 -2.11 22.97 10.12
N LEU A 131 -2.01 21.72 9.68
CA LEU A 131 -2.93 21.12 8.71
C LEU A 131 -4.35 21.02 9.28
N VAL A 132 -4.50 20.52 10.50
CA VAL A 132 -5.80 20.42 11.18
C VAL A 132 -6.40 21.82 11.38
N LYS A 133 -5.59 22.78 11.83
CA LYS A 133 -6.01 24.19 12.02
C LYS A 133 -6.51 24.81 10.71
N ALA A 134 -5.79 24.59 9.61
CA ALA A 134 -6.20 25.05 8.28
C ALA A 134 -7.55 24.46 7.86
N CYS A 135 -7.69 23.12 7.97
CA CYS A 135 -8.92 22.42 7.61
C CYS A 135 -10.13 22.91 8.41
N VAL A 136 -9.97 23.11 9.72
CA VAL A 136 -11.05 23.61 10.59
C VAL A 136 -11.42 25.05 10.25
N ASN A 137 -10.43 25.91 9.98
CA ASN A 137 -10.66 27.29 9.56
C ASN A 137 -11.41 27.35 8.21
N MET A 138 -10.98 26.56 7.23
CA MET A 138 -11.65 26.51 5.92
C MET A 138 -13.06 25.90 6.02
N ALA A 139 -13.24 24.88 6.86
CA ALA A 139 -14.55 24.26 7.10
C ALA A 139 -15.55 25.26 7.70
N SER A 140 -15.15 26.07 8.70
CA SER A 140 -15.99 27.09 9.31
C SER A 140 -16.42 28.21 8.36
N LYS A 141 -15.57 28.51 7.36
CA LYS A 141 -15.81 29.51 6.32
C LYS A 141 -16.41 28.93 5.04
N ARG A 142 -16.64 27.61 4.99
CA ARG A 142 -17.09 26.88 3.79
C ARG A 142 -16.18 27.11 2.57
N ILE A 143 -14.87 27.18 2.81
CA ILE A 143 -13.87 27.23 1.76
C ILE A 143 -13.55 25.79 1.33
N GLY A 144 -13.84 25.44 0.07
CA GLY A 144 -13.54 24.13 -0.48
C GLY A 144 -12.04 23.91 -0.63
N ALA A 145 -11.54 22.77 -0.16
CA ALA A 145 -10.12 22.45 -0.25
C ALA A 145 -9.90 20.97 -0.56
N LEU A 146 -8.82 20.68 -1.29
CA LEU A 146 -8.30 19.34 -1.52
C LEU A 146 -6.80 19.34 -1.20
N ILE A 147 -6.43 18.68 -0.11
CA ILE A 147 -5.04 18.59 0.34
C ILE A 147 -4.59 17.15 0.27
N VAL A 148 -3.48 16.89 -0.39
CA VAL A 148 -2.88 15.56 -0.54
C VAL A 148 -1.56 15.52 0.20
N VAL A 149 -1.44 14.56 1.10
CA VAL A 149 -0.19 14.31 1.83
C VAL A 149 0.42 13.01 1.31
N GLU A 150 1.62 13.12 0.76
CA GLU A 150 2.39 11.98 0.29
C GLU A 150 2.76 11.06 1.45
N ARG A 151 2.66 9.76 1.22
CA ARG A 151 3.11 8.75 2.18
C ARG A 151 4.29 7.97 1.61
N GLU A 152 4.01 6.78 1.13
CA GLU A 152 5.04 5.83 0.72
C GLU A 152 5.35 5.87 -0.77
N THR A 153 4.40 6.22 -1.60
CA THR A 153 4.53 6.22 -3.06
C THR A 153 4.67 7.65 -3.55
N GLY A 154 5.73 7.93 -4.31
CA GLY A 154 5.95 9.25 -4.89
C GLY A 154 4.79 9.68 -5.80
N LEU A 155 4.40 10.93 -5.69
CA LEU A 155 3.30 11.56 -6.45
C LEU A 155 3.76 12.20 -7.76
N LYS A 156 5.01 12.00 -8.19
CA LYS A 156 5.63 12.72 -9.32
C LYS A 156 4.79 12.70 -10.59
N ASP A 157 4.21 11.56 -10.91
CA ASP A 157 3.41 11.37 -12.14
C ASP A 157 2.12 12.22 -12.15
N PHE A 158 1.69 12.73 -10.98
CA PHE A 158 0.49 13.55 -10.79
C PHE A 158 0.79 15.02 -10.51
N LEU A 159 2.07 15.38 -10.44
CA LEU A 159 2.54 16.73 -10.10
C LEU A 159 2.97 17.56 -11.31
N GLU A 160 2.90 17.01 -12.52
CA GLU A 160 3.35 17.70 -13.74
C GLU A 160 2.58 19.01 -13.97
N VAL A 161 1.31 19.04 -13.55
CA VAL A 161 0.45 20.23 -13.64
C VAL A 161 0.26 20.80 -12.23
N GLY A 162 0.61 22.07 -12.08
CA GLY A 162 0.49 22.77 -10.80
C GLY A 162 1.64 23.78 -10.59
N VAL A 163 1.43 24.75 -9.73
CA VAL A 163 2.42 25.79 -9.39
C VAL A 163 3.30 25.29 -8.25
N GLU A 164 4.61 25.36 -8.43
CA GLU A 164 5.57 25.00 -7.39
C GLU A 164 5.60 26.08 -6.32
N ILE A 165 5.56 25.68 -5.03
CA ILE A 165 5.51 26.59 -3.87
C ILE A 165 6.76 26.40 -3.00
N ASP A 166 7.10 25.18 -2.67
CA ASP A 166 8.20 24.75 -1.79
C ASP A 166 8.31 25.52 -0.48
N ALA A 167 7.20 25.65 0.25
CA ALA A 167 7.10 26.40 1.50
C ALA A 167 6.89 25.49 2.72
N LYS A 168 7.16 26.02 3.93
CA LYS A 168 6.76 25.39 5.19
C LYS A 168 5.23 25.30 5.27
N VAL A 169 4.75 24.21 5.88
CA VAL A 169 3.33 24.05 6.16
C VAL A 169 2.90 25.07 7.21
N SER A 170 1.95 25.92 6.86
CA SER A 170 1.29 26.82 7.80
C SER A 170 -0.19 26.94 7.46
N SER A 171 -1.01 27.05 8.50
CA SER A 171 -2.47 27.18 8.37
C SER A 171 -2.87 28.38 7.50
N ASP A 172 -2.16 29.50 7.67
CA ASP A 172 -2.47 30.73 6.96
C ASP A 172 -2.14 30.64 5.47
N LEU A 173 -1.01 30.01 5.12
CA LEU A 173 -0.62 29.81 3.73
C LEU A 173 -1.58 28.83 3.04
N ILE A 174 -1.91 27.70 3.70
CA ILE A 174 -2.90 26.73 3.17
C ILE A 174 -4.23 27.43 2.92
N THR A 175 -4.73 28.19 3.91
CA THR A 175 -6.00 28.93 3.78
C THR A 175 -5.94 29.93 2.62
N SER A 176 -4.83 30.66 2.47
CA SER A 176 -4.63 31.65 1.40
C SER A 176 -4.62 31.01 0.00
N ILE A 177 -4.08 29.80 -0.14
CA ILE A 177 -4.08 29.05 -1.39
C ILE A 177 -5.51 28.74 -1.83
N PHE A 178 -6.40 28.34 -0.90
CA PHE A 178 -7.76 27.93 -1.20
C PHE A 178 -8.79 29.05 -1.18
N LEU A 179 -8.39 30.30 -0.95
CA LEU A 179 -9.33 31.43 -1.08
C LEU A 179 -9.90 31.49 -2.50
N PRO A 180 -11.19 31.78 -2.67
CA PRO A 180 -11.85 31.77 -4.00
C PRO A 180 -11.21 32.66 -5.06
N TYR A 181 -10.46 33.68 -4.64
CA TYR A 181 -9.78 34.61 -5.54
C TYR A 181 -8.30 34.22 -5.82
N SER A 182 -7.79 33.21 -5.18
CA SER A 182 -6.44 32.71 -5.44
C SER A 182 -6.37 32.05 -6.81
N PRO A 183 -5.41 32.38 -7.68
CA PRO A 183 -5.28 31.76 -9.00
C PRO A 183 -4.92 30.26 -8.96
N ILE A 184 -4.53 29.75 -7.79
CA ILE A 184 -4.09 28.36 -7.57
C ILE A 184 -5.03 27.57 -6.66
N HIS A 185 -6.25 28.08 -6.42
CA HIS A 185 -7.24 27.45 -5.53
C HIS A 185 -7.93 26.24 -6.18
N ASP A 186 -7.98 26.20 -7.51
CA ASP A 186 -8.61 25.09 -8.25
C ASP A 186 -7.61 23.97 -8.47
N GLY A 187 -7.85 22.86 -7.80
CA GLY A 187 -6.99 21.70 -7.78
C GLY A 187 -6.56 21.29 -6.38
N ALA A 188 -5.56 20.43 -6.32
CA ALA A 188 -5.02 19.94 -5.07
C ALA A 188 -3.76 20.68 -4.62
N LEU A 189 -3.64 20.88 -3.30
CA LEU A 189 -2.39 21.23 -2.64
C LEU A 189 -1.67 19.94 -2.25
N VAL A 190 -0.43 19.81 -2.64
CA VAL A 190 0.38 18.61 -2.36
C VAL A 190 1.46 18.91 -1.34
N ILE A 191 1.47 18.08 -0.30
CA ILE A 191 2.45 18.10 0.79
C ILE A 191 3.37 16.90 0.63
N GLN A 192 4.67 17.15 0.53
CA GLN A 192 5.72 16.14 0.45
C GLN A 192 6.82 16.48 1.46
N GLN A 193 7.30 15.47 2.19
CA GLN A 193 8.38 15.64 3.16
C GLN A 193 8.15 16.82 4.13
N GLY A 194 6.91 16.98 4.62
CA GLY A 194 6.56 18.05 5.55
C GLY A 194 6.54 19.48 4.96
N ARG A 195 6.55 19.61 3.62
CA ARG A 195 6.53 20.92 2.92
C ARG A 195 5.38 21.01 1.92
N LEU A 196 4.84 22.19 1.74
CA LEU A 196 3.90 22.49 0.66
C LEU A 196 4.70 22.51 -0.65
N LYS A 197 4.55 21.49 -1.48
CA LYS A 197 5.34 21.36 -2.70
C LYS A 197 4.69 22.04 -3.90
N ARG A 198 3.42 21.75 -4.17
CA ARG A 198 2.69 22.31 -5.31
C ARG A 198 1.23 22.57 -4.95
N ALA A 199 0.62 23.56 -5.63
CA ALA A 199 -0.81 23.83 -5.58
C ALA A 199 -1.41 23.92 -6.98
N GLY A 200 -2.74 23.82 -7.06
CA GLY A 200 -3.45 23.79 -8.34
C GLY A 200 -3.19 22.49 -9.14
N CYS A 201 -2.86 21.39 -8.47
CA CYS A 201 -2.60 20.12 -9.14
C CYS A 201 -3.91 19.45 -9.55
N PHE A 202 -4.03 19.08 -10.84
CA PHE A 202 -5.17 18.31 -11.32
C PHE A 202 -4.97 16.83 -11.04
N LEU A 203 -6.00 16.21 -10.45
CA LEU A 203 -5.95 14.80 -10.05
C LEU A 203 -7.00 14.00 -10.82
N PRO A 204 -6.74 12.69 -11.06
CA PRO A 204 -7.69 11.83 -11.75
C PRO A 204 -8.97 11.66 -10.92
N LEU A 205 -10.11 11.74 -11.58
CA LEU A 205 -11.40 11.48 -10.94
C LEU A 205 -11.68 9.98 -10.88
N SER A 206 -12.18 9.50 -9.75
CA SER A 206 -12.62 8.10 -9.65
C SER A 206 -13.76 7.80 -10.62
N GLN A 207 -13.64 6.69 -11.33
CA GLN A 207 -14.65 6.17 -12.25
C GLN A 207 -15.52 5.08 -11.59
N ASN A 208 -15.39 4.87 -10.29
CA ASN A 208 -16.14 3.86 -9.57
C ASN A 208 -17.64 4.24 -9.54
N PRO A 209 -18.54 3.41 -10.10
CA PRO A 209 -19.99 3.67 -10.15
C PRO A 209 -20.65 3.65 -8.75
N ASP A 210 -20.03 2.99 -7.77
CA ASP A 210 -20.56 2.87 -6.40
C ASP A 210 -20.40 4.15 -5.57
N ILE A 211 -19.67 5.13 -6.10
CA ILE A 211 -19.49 6.41 -5.43
C ILE A 211 -20.77 7.26 -5.55
N SER A 212 -21.27 7.74 -4.42
CA SER A 212 -22.44 8.59 -4.35
C SER A 212 -22.33 9.78 -5.34
N LYS A 213 -23.36 9.98 -6.14
CA LYS A 213 -23.46 11.09 -7.10
C LYS A 213 -23.52 12.47 -6.42
N THR A 214 -23.80 12.52 -5.12
CA THR A 214 -23.82 13.74 -4.31
C THR A 214 -22.44 14.24 -3.91
N LEU A 215 -21.38 13.51 -4.26
CA LEU A 215 -20.01 13.92 -3.99
C LEU A 215 -19.50 14.87 -5.07
N GLY A 216 -19.02 16.04 -4.66
CA GLY A 216 -18.40 17.01 -5.55
C GLY A 216 -17.09 16.52 -6.15
N THR A 217 -16.57 17.28 -7.11
CA THR A 217 -15.36 16.96 -7.89
C THR A 217 -14.13 16.73 -7.02
N ARG A 218 -13.91 17.53 -5.95
CA ARG A 218 -12.78 17.38 -5.02
C ARG A 218 -12.80 16.03 -4.29
N HIS A 219 -13.98 15.54 -3.89
CA HIS A 219 -14.10 14.22 -3.27
C HIS A 219 -13.79 13.10 -4.28
N ARG A 220 -14.28 13.22 -5.50
CA ARG A 220 -14.01 12.23 -6.56
C ARG A 220 -12.55 12.21 -6.98
N ALA A 221 -11.89 13.37 -6.98
CA ALA A 221 -10.46 13.49 -7.22
C ALA A 221 -9.63 12.86 -6.08
N ALA A 222 -10.01 13.11 -4.82
CA ALA A 222 -9.39 12.48 -3.66
C ALA A 222 -9.47 10.95 -3.71
N ILE A 223 -10.65 10.41 -4.06
CA ILE A 223 -10.87 8.97 -4.20
C ILE A 223 -10.03 8.44 -5.37
N GLY A 224 -10.10 9.07 -6.55
CA GLY A 224 -9.40 8.63 -7.75
C GLY A 224 -7.89 8.57 -7.56
N LEU A 225 -7.29 9.59 -6.95
CA LEU A 225 -5.87 9.57 -6.64
C LEU A 225 -5.52 8.44 -5.66
N THR A 226 -6.25 8.33 -4.55
CA THR A 226 -5.94 7.35 -3.50
C THR A 226 -6.27 5.90 -3.89
N GLU A 227 -7.04 5.68 -4.96
CA GLU A 227 -7.18 4.37 -5.62
C GLU A 227 -5.90 3.96 -6.36
N LEU A 228 -5.12 4.93 -6.84
CA LEU A 228 -3.93 4.70 -7.68
C LEU A 228 -2.62 4.69 -6.87
N VAL A 229 -2.52 5.52 -5.83
CA VAL A 229 -1.27 5.73 -5.06
C VAL A 229 -1.53 5.67 -3.56
N ASP A 230 -0.47 5.39 -2.79
CA ASP A 230 -0.52 5.45 -1.32
C ASP A 230 -0.32 6.89 -0.86
N ALA A 231 -1.44 7.62 -0.78
CA ALA A 231 -1.49 8.98 -0.27
C ALA A 231 -2.68 9.14 0.68
N VAL A 232 -2.64 10.17 1.50
CA VAL A 232 -3.79 10.63 2.30
C VAL A 232 -4.32 11.89 1.65
N ALA A 233 -5.60 11.88 1.28
CA ALA A 233 -6.27 13.08 0.78
C ALA A 233 -7.27 13.59 1.82
N ILE A 234 -7.23 14.90 2.09
CA ILE A 234 -8.15 15.61 2.99
C ILE A 234 -9.00 16.51 2.12
N VAL A 235 -10.31 16.43 2.29
CA VAL A 235 -11.27 17.25 1.55
C VAL A 235 -12.10 18.07 2.51
N VAL A 236 -12.17 19.38 2.27
CA VAL A 236 -13.12 20.29 2.92
C VAL A 236 -14.20 20.63 1.91
N SER A 237 -15.46 20.34 2.26
CA SER A 237 -16.61 20.62 1.39
C SER A 237 -17.01 22.09 1.47
N GLU A 238 -17.09 22.76 0.35
CA GLU A 238 -17.60 24.15 0.26
C GLU A 238 -19.12 24.23 0.48
N GLU A 239 -19.85 23.16 0.18
CA GLU A 239 -21.30 23.13 0.35
C GLU A 239 -21.71 22.93 1.80
N THR A 240 -21.05 21.98 2.48
CA THR A 240 -21.46 21.53 3.83
C THR A 240 -20.52 21.98 4.93
N GLY A 241 -19.30 22.42 4.62
CA GLY A 241 -18.25 22.70 5.59
C GLY A 241 -17.70 21.46 6.29
N LYS A 242 -18.03 20.25 5.80
CA LYS A 242 -17.57 19.00 6.41
C LYS A 242 -16.18 18.62 5.95
N ILE A 243 -15.39 18.09 6.89
CA ILE A 243 -14.05 17.57 6.61
C ILE A 243 -14.13 16.08 6.40
N SER A 244 -13.46 15.60 5.36
CA SER A 244 -13.38 14.19 5.03
C SER A 244 -11.93 13.78 4.78
N VAL A 245 -11.58 12.53 5.08
CA VAL A 245 -10.28 11.93 4.77
C VAL A 245 -10.47 10.73 3.87
N VAL A 246 -9.64 10.62 2.86
CA VAL A 246 -9.65 9.51 1.88
C VAL A 246 -8.30 8.80 1.90
N VAL A 247 -8.34 7.49 2.01
CA VAL A 247 -7.15 6.61 1.98
C VAL A 247 -7.50 5.32 1.25
N GLY A 248 -6.72 4.94 0.25
CA GLY A 248 -6.94 3.71 -0.52
C GLY A 248 -8.34 3.63 -1.16
N GLY A 249 -8.85 4.76 -1.66
CA GLY A 249 -10.20 4.87 -2.23
C GLY A 249 -11.35 4.88 -1.22
N ARG A 250 -11.07 4.80 0.09
CA ARG A 250 -12.10 4.78 1.15
C ARG A 250 -12.25 6.14 1.80
N LEU A 251 -13.47 6.65 1.77
CA LEU A 251 -13.85 7.96 2.30
C LEU A 251 -14.39 7.86 3.73
N THR A 252 -13.75 8.56 4.67
CA THR A 252 -14.25 8.79 6.04
C THR A 252 -14.75 10.23 6.12
N ARG A 253 -16.02 10.42 6.43
CA ARG A 253 -16.70 11.71 6.41
C ARG A 253 -16.94 12.29 7.79
N ASP A 254 -17.23 13.59 7.83
CA ASP A 254 -17.78 14.31 9.00
C ASP A 254 -16.84 14.28 10.20
N LEU A 255 -15.57 14.60 9.93
CA LEU A 255 -14.55 14.64 10.95
C LEU A 255 -14.50 16.02 11.61
N ASP A 256 -14.59 16.04 12.94
CA ASP A 256 -14.26 17.22 13.75
C ASP A 256 -12.73 17.34 13.95
N SER A 257 -12.30 18.45 14.52
CA SER A 257 -10.85 18.72 14.76
C SER A 257 -10.16 17.57 15.49
N THR A 258 -10.78 17.03 16.53
CA THR A 258 -10.21 15.96 17.37
C THR A 258 -10.10 14.63 16.61
N SER A 259 -11.15 14.29 15.87
CA SER A 259 -11.18 13.07 15.05
C SER A 259 -10.23 13.16 13.89
N LEU A 260 -10.15 14.30 13.20
CA LEU A 260 -9.18 14.54 12.13
C LEU A 260 -7.75 14.37 12.64
N LYS A 261 -7.38 15.02 13.75
CA LYS A 261 -6.06 14.90 14.36
C LYS A 261 -5.74 13.43 14.71
N ARG A 262 -6.70 12.72 15.30
CA ARG A 262 -6.54 11.28 15.64
C ARG A 262 -6.36 10.39 14.41
N VAL A 263 -7.10 10.63 13.34
CA VAL A 263 -6.99 9.89 12.07
C VAL A 263 -5.63 10.14 11.44
N LEU A 264 -5.22 11.41 11.30
CA LEU A 264 -3.92 11.77 10.72
C LEU A 264 -2.78 11.16 11.54
N LYS A 265 -2.80 11.31 12.86
CA LYS A 265 -1.79 10.73 13.74
C LYS A 265 -1.67 9.20 13.52
N ARG A 266 -2.77 8.46 13.44
CA ARG A 266 -2.76 7.01 13.17
C ARG A 266 -2.22 6.67 11.78
N LEU A 267 -2.44 7.53 10.78
CA LEU A 267 -2.01 7.29 9.39
C LEU A 267 -0.52 7.58 9.19
N PHE A 268 0.05 8.51 9.95
CA PHE A 268 1.44 8.93 9.84
C PHE A 268 2.34 8.39 10.97
N GLU A 269 1.76 7.91 12.09
CA GLU A 269 2.58 7.20 13.08
C GLU A 269 3.28 6.00 12.41
N PRO A 270 4.62 5.90 12.51
CA PRO A 270 5.32 4.70 12.06
C PRO A 270 4.69 3.51 12.77
N ARG A 271 4.34 2.46 12.05
CA ARG A 271 3.88 1.18 12.62
C ARG A 271 5.04 0.57 13.40
N ILE A 272 5.32 1.10 14.58
CA ILE A 272 6.21 0.49 15.55
C ILE A 272 5.57 -0.85 15.88
N VAL A 273 6.13 -1.91 15.34
CA VAL A 273 5.85 -3.28 15.76
C VAL A 273 5.97 -3.27 17.29
N LYS A 274 4.84 -3.41 17.99
CA LYS A 274 4.82 -3.55 19.43
C LYS A 274 5.67 -4.76 19.79
N LYS A 275 6.95 -4.54 20.07
CA LYS A 275 7.75 -5.48 20.84
C LYS A 275 7.04 -5.60 22.19
N LYS A 276 6.26 -6.67 22.38
CA LYS A 276 5.81 -7.08 23.69
C LYS A 276 7.03 -7.18 24.59
N LYS A 277 7.20 -6.23 25.52
CA LYS A 277 8.00 -6.44 26.71
C LYS A 277 7.39 -7.62 27.44
N LYS A 278 8.12 -8.71 27.49
CA LYS A 278 7.95 -9.74 28.51
C LYS A 278 8.77 -9.32 29.72
#